data_a03dcaf1eac07f0ddf4f2c78b3461db3
#
_entry.id   a03dcaf1eac07f0ddf4f2c78b3461db3
#
_cell.length_a   1.000
_cell.length_b   1.000
_cell.length_c   1.000
_cell.angle_alpha   90.00
_cell.angle_beta   90.00
_cell.angle_gamma   90.00
#
_symmetry.space_group_name_H-M   'P 1'
#
loop_
_entity.id
_entity.type
_entity.pdbx_description
1 polymer ?
#
loop_
_entity_poly.entity_id
_entity_poly.type
_entity_poly.pdbx_seq_one_letter_code
_entity_poly.pdbx_strand_id
1 'polypeptide(L)'
;MQKLKTELLMSINRRKFIKHTAVAGSALLASTLINDEAHAAAANNKLTILHTNDVHSRLEPFPMDGSRNQGMGGVAARAALVESIRKETEHVLLLDAGDIFQGTPYFNMYKGEPEMKAMTMMGYDAATMGNHDFDGGIENFATQLQHASFPILICNYDFSNTPLENKTAPYKIFQKGKIKIGILGLGIELEGLVPQNLYGKTIYQDPILAANKTADILKKQGCDLIICLSHLGDKYDDGKISDEILAKETENIDLILGGHTHRFFEIPRKYTNKKQNEVLVNQVGWAGIQLGRIDYDFSLYSAGKRVASKSILIRNK
;
A
#
# COMPACT_ATOMS: atom_id res chain seq x y z
N MET A 1 8.74 -38.73 -73.80
CA MET A 1 9.06 -38.36 -72.41
C MET A 1 8.02 -37.37 -71.90
N GLN A 2 6.85 -37.89 -71.58
CA GLN A 2 5.76 -37.17 -70.99
C GLN A 2 4.89 -38.22 -70.32
N LYS A 3 5.14 -38.46 -69.03
CA LYS A 3 4.24 -39.16 -68.05
C LYS A 3 4.98 -39.16 -66.75
N LEU A 4 4.57 -38.29 -65.83
CA LEU A 4 4.75 -38.35 -64.38
C LEU A 4 4.53 -36.93 -63.72
N LYS A 5 3.32 -36.44 -63.87
CA LYS A 5 2.85 -35.33 -63.05
C LYS A 5 1.33 -35.36 -63.01
N THR A 6 0.74 -36.27 -62.28
CA THR A 6 -0.65 -36.19 -61.84
C THR A 6 -0.90 -37.41 -60.97
N GLU A 7 -0.73 -37.25 -59.67
CA GLU A 7 -1.35 -38.06 -58.63
C GLU A 7 -0.74 -37.67 -57.29
N LEU A 8 -1.24 -36.62 -56.70
CA LEU A 8 -1.29 -36.45 -55.24
C LEU A 8 -2.37 -35.42 -54.86
N LEU A 9 -3.59 -35.65 -55.33
CA LEU A 9 -4.77 -35.10 -54.72
C LEU A 9 -5.30 -36.16 -53.75
N MET A 10 -4.80 -36.14 -52.52
CA MET A 10 -5.40 -36.90 -51.44
C MET A 10 -6.84 -36.42 -51.25
N SER A 11 -7.80 -37.22 -51.67
CA SER A 11 -9.20 -37.06 -51.35
C SER A 11 -9.39 -37.25 -49.85
N ILE A 12 -9.38 -36.13 -49.11
CA ILE A 12 -9.73 -36.14 -47.68
C ILE A 12 -11.22 -36.51 -47.59
N ASN A 13 -11.51 -37.74 -47.16
CA ASN A 13 -12.85 -38.21 -46.92
C ASN A 13 -13.52 -37.28 -45.89
N ARG A 14 -14.77 -36.83 -46.19
CA ARG A 14 -15.58 -35.93 -45.33
C ARG A 14 -15.52 -36.33 -43.84
N ARG A 15 -15.57 -37.62 -43.51
CA ARG A 15 -15.44 -38.15 -42.15
C ARG A 15 -14.06 -37.87 -41.52
N LYS A 16 -12.96 -37.92 -42.27
CA LYS A 16 -11.61 -37.59 -41.79
C LYS A 16 -11.45 -36.10 -41.61
N PHE A 17 -12.00 -35.27 -42.50
CA PHE A 17 -12.01 -33.84 -42.37
C PHE A 17 -12.74 -33.36 -41.11
N ILE A 18 -13.96 -33.87 -40.85
CA ILE A 18 -14.75 -33.56 -39.67
C ILE A 18 -14.06 -34.02 -38.38
N LYS A 19 -13.40 -35.20 -38.38
CA LYS A 19 -12.59 -35.63 -37.21
C LYS A 19 -11.40 -34.76 -36.97
N HIS A 20 -10.66 -34.31 -38.01
CA HIS A 20 -9.51 -33.44 -37.83
C HIS A 20 -9.88 -32.02 -37.42
N THR A 21 -10.99 -31.46 -37.93
CA THR A 21 -11.53 -30.17 -37.49
C THR A 21 -12.08 -30.21 -36.06
N ALA A 22 -12.73 -31.32 -35.64
CA ALA A 22 -13.21 -31.48 -34.26
C ALA A 22 -12.03 -31.60 -33.26
N VAL A 23 -10.98 -32.35 -33.61
CA VAL A 23 -9.75 -32.48 -32.79
C VAL A 23 -8.97 -31.17 -32.75
N ALA A 24 -8.84 -30.43 -33.88
CA ALA A 24 -8.20 -29.13 -33.89
C ALA A 24 -9.00 -28.08 -33.09
N GLY A 25 -10.34 -28.07 -33.19
CA GLY A 25 -11.22 -27.19 -32.43
C GLY A 25 -11.18 -27.44 -30.92
N SER A 26 -11.14 -28.74 -30.52
CA SER A 26 -11.00 -29.09 -29.09
C SER A 26 -9.61 -28.78 -28.53
N ALA A 27 -8.57 -28.89 -29.33
CA ALA A 27 -7.20 -28.51 -28.93
C ALA A 27 -7.04 -26.97 -28.78
N LEU A 28 -7.69 -26.17 -29.66
CA LEU A 28 -7.71 -24.71 -29.51
C LEU A 28 -8.51 -24.28 -28.27
N LEU A 29 -9.69 -24.87 -28.03
CA LEU A 29 -10.48 -24.58 -26.83
C LEU A 29 -9.77 -25.02 -25.55
N ALA A 30 -9.08 -26.16 -25.56
CA ALA A 30 -8.29 -26.60 -24.41
C ALA A 30 -7.07 -25.68 -24.17
N SER A 31 -6.42 -25.17 -25.23
CA SER A 31 -5.29 -24.25 -25.09
C SER A 31 -5.69 -22.86 -24.56
N THR A 32 -6.88 -22.36 -24.93
CA THR A 32 -7.40 -21.10 -24.37
C THR A 32 -7.77 -21.25 -22.90
N LEU A 33 -8.44 -22.34 -22.51
CA LEU A 33 -8.78 -22.62 -21.11
C LEU A 33 -7.55 -22.82 -20.23
N ILE A 34 -6.52 -23.53 -20.73
CA ILE A 34 -5.25 -23.72 -20.00
C ILE A 34 -4.51 -22.39 -19.85
N ASN A 35 -4.52 -21.53 -20.88
CA ASN A 35 -3.92 -20.21 -20.78
C ASN A 35 -4.66 -19.30 -19.78
N ASP A 36 -5.98 -19.30 -19.77
CA ASP A 36 -6.77 -18.50 -18.85
C ASP A 36 -6.59 -18.97 -17.39
N GLU A 37 -6.55 -20.29 -17.14
CA GLU A 37 -6.26 -20.83 -15.81
C GLU A 37 -4.79 -20.51 -15.39
N ALA A 38 -3.84 -20.58 -16.28
CA ALA A 38 -2.45 -20.24 -15.99
C ALA A 38 -2.26 -18.75 -15.74
N HIS A 39 -2.95 -17.88 -16.48
CA HIS A 39 -2.97 -16.43 -16.23
C HIS A 39 -3.65 -16.09 -14.91
N ALA A 40 -4.81 -16.67 -14.61
CA ALA A 40 -5.50 -16.51 -13.34
C ALA A 40 -4.67 -17.03 -12.16
N ALA A 41 -4.00 -18.18 -12.31
CA ALA A 41 -3.10 -18.70 -11.27
C ALA A 41 -1.87 -17.82 -11.07
N ALA A 42 -1.33 -17.22 -12.12
CA ALA A 42 -0.22 -16.28 -12.03
C ALA A 42 -0.64 -14.94 -11.41
N ALA A 43 -1.84 -14.44 -11.71
CA ALA A 43 -2.39 -13.22 -11.10
C ALA A 43 -2.62 -13.39 -9.60
N ASN A 44 -3.14 -14.55 -9.17
CA ASN A 44 -3.39 -14.88 -7.77
C ASN A 44 -2.16 -14.87 -6.85
N ASN A 45 -0.95 -14.82 -7.42
CA ASN A 45 0.31 -14.79 -6.69
C ASN A 45 0.99 -13.41 -6.74
N LYS A 46 0.37 -12.39 -7.32
CA LYS A 46 0.91 -11.03 -7.42
C LYS A 46 0.13 -10.07 -6.55
N LEU A 47 0.84 -9.12 -5.93
CA LEU A 47 0.27 -8.07 -5.11
C LEU A 47 0.95 -6.75 -5.43
N THR A 48 0.18 -5.72 -5.74
CA THR A 48 0.66 -4.34 -5.86
C THR A 48 0.26 -3.56 -4.61
N ILE A 49 1.25 -2.96 -3.94
CA ILE A 49 1.05 -2.04 -2.84
C ILE A 49 1.30 -0.63 -3.36
N LEU A 50 0.30 0.22 -3.22
CA LEU A 50 0.38 1.65 -3.44
C LEU A 50 0.36 2.34 -2.10
N HIS A 51 1.20 3.38 -1.92
CA HIS A 51 1.19 4.10 -0.66
C HIS A 51 1.47 5.59 -0.82
N THR A 52 0.94 6.35 0.15
CA THR A 52 1.20 7.76 0.40
C THR A 52 1.60 7.95 1.86
N ASN A 53 2.18 9.10 2.17
CA ASN A 53 2.47 9.60 3.51
C ASN A 53 2.50 11.12 3.47
N ASP A 54 2.27 11.77 4.60
CA ASP A 54 2.45 13.21 4.79
C ASP A 54 1.75 14.04 3.69
N VAL A 55 0.50 13.70 3.37
CA VAL A 55 -0.26 14.39 2.31
C VAL A 55 -0.62 15.81 2.73
N HIS A 56 -0.77 16.07 4.03
CA HIS A 56 -0.93 17.40 4.61
C HIS A 56 -2.02 18.22 3.94
N SER A 57 -3.22 17.65 3.87
CA SER A 57 -4.41 18.32 3.28
C SER A 57 -4.20 18.87 1.87
N ARG A 58 -3.17 18.40 1.14
CA ARG A 58 -2.89 18.85 -0.22
C ARG A 58 -3.86 18.18 -1.21
N LEU A 59 -5.04 18.80 -1.34
CA LEU A 59 -6.08 18.37 -2.28
C LEU A 59 -5.81 18.90 -3.67
N GLU A 60 -5.43 20.19 -3.77
CA GLU A 60 -5.07 20.83 -5.03
C GLU A 60 -3.60 20.57 -5.39
N PRO A 61 -3.26 20.55 -6.67
CA PRO A 61 -1.86 20.55 -7.07
C PRO A 61 -1.14 21.83 -6.62
N PHE A 62 0.17 21.80 -6.58
CA PHE A 62 0.94 23.03 -6.40
C PHE A 62 0.65 24.00 -7.54
N PRO A 63 0.55 25.33 -7.25
CA PRO A 63 0.24 26.33 -8.27
C PRO A 63 1.32 26.38 -9.36
N MET A 64 0.95 26.87 -10.53
CA MET A 64 1.86 27.09 -11.66
C MET A 64 2.59 28.44 -11.51
N ASP A 65 3.42 28.56 -10.47
CA ASP A 65 4.05 29.79 -10.01
C ASP A 65 5.56 29.86 -10.28
N GLY A 66 6.10 28.89 -11.02
CA GLY A 66 7.54 28.77 -11.29
C GLY A 66 8.34 28.10 -10.17
N SER A 67 7.69 27.67 -9.08
CA SER A 67 8.37 26.94 -8.00
C SER A 67 8.81 25.56 -8.45
N ARG A 68 9.73 24.95 -7.68
CA ARG A 68 10.22 23.58 -7.92
C ARG A 68 9.09 22.54 -8.02
N ASN A 69 8.01 22.75 -7.27
CA ASN A 69 6.91 21.79 -7.16
C ASN A 69 5.70 22.15 -8.03
N GLN A 70 5.78 23.18 -8.89
CA GLN A 70 4.66 23.65 -9.70
C GLN A 70 3.96 22.50 -10.44
N GLY A 71 2.63 22.46 -10.38
CA GLY A 71 1.78 21.48 -11.04
C GLY A 71 1.88 20.07 -10.49
N MET A 72 2.67 19.83 -9.42
CA MET A 72 2.81 18.51 -8.81
C MET A 72 1.72 18.23 -7.78
N GLY A 73 1.48 16.95 -7.51
CA GLY A 73 0.49 16.49 -6.53
C GLY A 73 -0.95 16.66 -7.00
N GLY A 74 -1.85 16.83 -6.04
CA GLY A 74 -3.28 16.96 -6.27
C GLY A 74 -4.03 15.63 -6.26
N VAL A 75 -5.21 15.65 -5.59
CA VAL A 75 -6.01 14.45 -5.36
C VAL A 75 -6.58 13.86 -6.64
N ALA A 76 -6.96 14.70 -7.61
CA ALA A 76 -7.55 14.25 -8.88
C ALA A 76 -6.54 13.46 -9.74
N ALA A 77 -5.31 13.96 -9.86
CA ALA A 77 -4.24 13.27 -10.59
C ALA A 77 -3.83 11.97 -9.89
N ARG A 78 -3.78 11.98 -8.54
CA ARG A 78 -3.52 10.78 -7.74
C ARG A 78 -4.61 9.73 -7.93
N ALA A 79 -5.88 10.11 -7.88
CA ALA A 79 -7.01 9.21 -8.10
C ALA A 79 -6.97 8.57 -9.49
N ALA A 80 -6.73 9.35 -10.54
CA ALA A 80 -6.61 8.85 -11.90
C ALA A 80 -5.45 7.85 -12.06
N LEU A 81 -4.30 8.12 -11.40
CA LEU A 81 -3.15 7.21 -11.41
C LEU A 81 -3.47 5.90 -10.69
N VAL A 82 -4.10 5.96 -9.50
CA VAL A 82 -4.53 4.77 -8.75
C VAL A 82 -5.52 3.93 -9.56
N GLU A 83 -6.50 4.57 -10.19
CA GLU A 83 -7.46 3.89 -11.07
C GLU A 83 -6.79 3.21 -12.27
N SER A 84 -5.83 3.88 -12.91
CA SER A 84 -5.04 3.29 -14.01
C SER A 84 -4.30 2.03 -13.55
N ILE A 85 -3.64 2.08 -12.40
CA ILE A 85 -2.90 0.93 -11.85
C ILE A 85 -3.86 -0.21 -11.49
N ARG A 86 -5.03 0.08 -10.95
CA ARG A 86 -6.05 -0.95 -10.66
C ARG A 86 -6.59 -1.65 -11.91
N LYS A 87 -6.54 -0.99 -13.07
CA LYS A 87 -6.87 -1.63 -14.36
C LYS A 87 -5.74 -2.53 -14.88
N GLU A 88 -4.49 -2.29 -14.45
CA GLU A 88 -3.32 -3.08 -14.86
C GLU A 88 -3.12 -4.33 -14.00
N THR A 89 -3.54 -4.30 -12.73
CA THR A 89 -3.27 -5.37 -11.76
C THR A 89 -4.52 -5.71 -10.95
N GLU A 90 -4.76 -7.01 -10.74
CA GLU A 90 -5.97 -7.51 -10.08
C GLU A 90 -5.95 -7.24 -8.56
N HIS A 91 -4.79 -7.41 -7.91
CA HIS A 91 -4.67 -7.33 -6.47
C HIS A 91 -3.88 -6.10 -6.06
N VAL A 92 -4.58 -5.05 -5.65
CA VAL A 92 -4.01 -3.78 -5.19
C VAL A 92 -4.42 -3.52 -3.75
N LEU A 93 -3.47 -3.02 -2.94
CA LEU A 93 -3.69 -2.35 -1.67
C LEU A 93 -3.24 -0.90 -1.80
N LEU A 94 -4.06 0.05 -1.34
CA LEU A 94 -3.72 1.48 -1.27
C LEU A 94 -3.70 1.89 0.21
N LEU A 95 -2.52 2.32 0.68
CA LEU A 95 -2.21 2.53 2.09
C LEU A 95 -1.68 3.95 2.34
N ASP A 96 -1.85 4.45 3.57
CA ASP A 96 -1.30 5.75 3.98
C ASP A 96 -0.55 5.64 5.33
N ALA A 97 0.59 6.32 5.43
CA ALA A 97 1.45 6.27 6.61
C ALA A 97 1.31 7.51 7.52
N GLY A 98 0.15 8.17 7.51
CA GLY A 98 -0.18 9.26 8.44
C GLY A 98 0.18 10.66 7.96
N ASP A 99 -0.10 11.65 8.79
CA ASP A 99 -0.09 13.07 8.48
C ASP A 99 -0.99 13.40 7.27
N ILE A 100 -2.22 12.94 7.36
CA ILE A 100 -3.29 13.18 6.39
C ILE A 100 -3.69 14.66 6.44
N PHE A 101 -3.80 15.20 7.67
CA PHE A 101 -4.32 16.52 7.98
C PHE A 101 -3.23 17.59 8.00
N GLN A 102 -3.68 18.84 8.08
CA GLN A 102 -2.89 20.05 8.25
C GLN A 102 -1.98 20.36 7.02
N GLY A 103 -1.67 21.62 6.80
CA GLY A 103 -0.73 22.12 5.78
C GLY A 103 -1.36 22.95 4.66
N THR A 104 -2.70 22.98 4.54
CA THR A 104 -3.40 23.84 3.59
C THR A 104 -4.64 24.49 4.20
N PRO A 105 -5.19 25.57 3.56
CA PRO A 105 -6.44 26.20 4.01
C PRO A 105 -7.63 25.25 4.09
N TYR A 106 -7.65 24.14 3.38
CA TYR A 106 -8.71 23.14 3.43
C TYR A 106 -8.89 22.61 4.86
N PHE A 107 -7.81 22.22 5.52
CA PHE A 107 -7.88 21.76 6.91
C PHE A 107 -8.39 22.85 7.86
N ASN A 108 -7.95 24.10 7.68
CA ASN A 108 -8.40 25.21 8.53
C ASN A 108 -9.91 25.44 8.43
N MET A 109 -10.49 25.27 7.21
CA MET A 109 -11.91 25.48 6.94
C MET A 109 -12.77 24.25 7.26
N TYR A 110 -12.32 23.04 6.88
CA TYR A 110 -13.14 21.83 6.84
C TYR A 110 -12.67 20.74 7.81
N LYS A 111 -11.57 20.98 8.53
CA LYS A 111 -11.10 20.13 9.65
C LYS A 111 -10.79 18.67 9.27
N GLY A 112 -10.57 18.35 8.01
CA GLY A 112 -10.20 17.02 7.54
C GLY A 112 -11.32 16.24 6.82
N GLU A 113 -12.53 16.80 6.75
CA GLU A 113 -13.66 16.15 6.04
C GLU A 113 -13.35 15.87 4.56
N PRO A 114 -12.86 16.84 3.75
CA PRO A 114 -12.54 16.61 2.35
C PRO A 114 -11.44 15.56 2.15
N GLU A 115 -10.44 15.53 3.02
CA GLU A 115 -9.33 14.58 3.01
C GLU A 115 -9.84 13.14 3.18
N MET A 116 -10.64 12.89 4.24
CA MET A 116 -11.20 11.57 4.51
C MET A 116 -12.16 11.11 3.41
N LYS A 117 -13.00 12.03 2.88
CA LYS A 117 -13.88 11.74 1.74
C LYS A 117 -13.09 11.40 0.48
N ALA A 118 -12.05 12.16 0.17
CA ALA A 118 -11.21 11.91 -1.00
C ALA A 118 -10.48 10.56 -0.90
N MET A 119 -9.94 10.21 0.27
CA MET A 119 -9.33 8.92 0.52
C MET A 119 -10.34 7.77 0.39
N THR A 120 -11.54 7.94 0.93
CA THR A 120 -12.66 6.99 0.77
C THR A 120 -13.02 6.78 -0.70
N MET A 121 -13.17 7.86 -1.48
CA MET A 121 -13.49 7.79 -2.91
C MET A 121 -12.37 7.14 -3.73
N MET A 122 -11.10 7.34 -3.36
CA MET A 122 -9.96 6.67 -3.99
C MET A 122 -9.84 5.19 -3.57
N GLY A 123 -10.59 4.76 -2.54
CA GLY A 123 -10.57 3.39 -2.04
C GLY A 123 -9.28 3.04 -1.32
N TYR A 124 -8.86 3.88 -0.37
CA TYR A 124 -7.81 3.48 0.56
C TYR A 124 -8.25 2.26 1.36
N ASP A 125 -7.33 1.31 1.55
CA ASP A 125 -7.61 0.06 2.27
C ASP A 125 -7.33 0.20 3.78
N ALA A 126 -6.31 1.00 4.17
CA ALA A 126 -5.98 1.36 5.56
C ALA A 126 -5.07 2.59 5.63
N ALA A 127 -5.05 3.26 6.79
CA ALA A 127 -4.10 4.32 7.12
C ALA A 127 -3.63 4.18 8.57
N THR A 128 -2.52 4.84 8.93
CA THR A 128 -2.12 5.11 10.31
C THR A 128 -2.28 6.59 10.65
N MET A 129 -1.86 7.00 11.84
CA MET A 129 -1.90 8.39 12.29
C MET A 129 -0.49 8.96 12.40
N GLY A 130 -0.35 10.22 11.97
CA GLY A 130 0.81 11.03 12.29
C GLY A 130 0.53 12.07 13.39
N ASN A 131 1.52 12.89 13.70
CA ASN A 131 1.38 13.92 14.71
C ASN A 131 0.43 15.06 14.28
N HIS A 132 0.44 15.44 13.00
CA HIS A 132 -0.44 16.49 12.49
C HIS A 132 -1.91 16.07 12.35
N ASP A 133 -2.20 14.77 12.44
CA ASP A 133 -3.59 14.31 12.53
C ASP A 133 -4.27 14.71 13.84
N PHE A 134 -3.47 15.13 14.85
CA PHE A 134 -3.97 15.69 16.10
C PHE A 134 -4.10 17.23 16.10
N ASP A 135 -3.69 17.96 15.06
CA ASP A 135 -3.69 19.42 15.04
C ASP A 135 -5.09 20.05 15.20
N GLY A 136 -6.14 19.34 14.83
CA GLY A 136 -7.52 19.71 15.08
C GLY A 136 -8.05 19.27 16.44
N GLY A 137 -7.27 18.57 17.23
CA GLY A 137 -7.67 17.86 18.45
C GLY A 137 -8.20 16.45 18.17
N ILE A 138 -8.06 15.58 19.16
CA ILE A 138 -8.48 14.18 19.10
C ILE A 138 -10.00 14.03 18.87
N GLU A 139 -10.80 14.96 19.37
CA GLU A 139 -12.25 15.03 19.14
C GLU A 139 -12.56 15.27 17.68
N ASN A 140 -11.79 16.18 17.04
CA ASN A 140 -11.93 16.42 15.61
C ASN A 140 -11.59 15.17 14.80
N PHE A 141 -10.43 14.56 15.04
CA PHE A 141 -10.06 13.35 14.32
C PHE A 141 -11.12 12.25 14.45
N ALA A 142 -11.59 12.01 15.69
CA ALA A 142 -12.65 11.05 15.97
C ALA A 142 -13.98 11.35 15.24
N THR A 143 -14.27 12.65 15.01
CA THR A 143 -15.43 13.09 14.24
C THR A 143 -15.23 12.81 12.74
N GLN A 144 -14.05 13.07 12.20
CA GLN A 144 -13.78 12.89 10.78
C GLN A 144 -13.77 11.40 10.35
N LEU A 145 -13.57 10.47 11.27
CA LEU A 145 -13.64 9.02 10.99
C LEU A 145 -14.99 8.57 10.41
N GLN A 146 -16.09 9.31 10.64
CA GLN A 146 -17.37 9.02 9.99
C GLN A 146 -17.33 9.11 8.46
N HIS A 147 -16.34 9.79 7.88
CA HIS A 147 -16.15 9.95 6.45
C HIS A 147 -15.15 8.94 5.84
N ALA A 148 -14.49 8.13 6.68
CA ALA A 148 -13.55 7.11 6.28
C ALA A 148 -14.23 5.74 6.12
N SER A 149 -14.11 5.10 4.94
CA SER A 149 -14.54 3.70 4.73
C SER A 149 -13.42 2.69 5.01
N PHE A 150 -12.26 3.16 5.44
CA PHE A 150 -11.07 2.37 5.75
C PHE A 150 -10.72 2.51 7.25
N PRO A 151 -10.09 1.50 7.86
CA PRO A 151 -9.66 1.58 9.24
C PRO A 151 -8.42 2.45 9.41
N ILE A 152 -8.34 3.11 10.56
CA ILE A 152 -7.09 3.64 11.10
C ILE A 152 -6.45 2.53 11.94
N LEU A 153 -5.21 2.18 11.61
CA LEU A 153 -4.44 1.15 12.28
C LEU A 153 -3.37 1.81 13.17
N ILE A 154 -3.36 1.47 14.46
CA ILE A 154 -2.37 1.96 15.40
C ILE A 154 -2.26 1.00 16.58
N CYS A 155 -1.08 0.50 16.87
CA CYS A 155 -0.89 -0.51 17.91
C CYS A 155 -0.05 -0.03 19.10
N ASN A 156 0.52 1.19 19.03
CA ASN A 156 1.35 1.76 20.08
C ASN A 156 0.72 3.00 20.77
N TYR A 157 -0.55 3.28 20.54
CA TYR A 157 -1.31 4.24 21.35
C TYR A 157 -2.41 3.52 22.13
N ASP A 158 -2.54 3.86 23.41
CA ASP A 158 -3.71 3.52 24.21
C ASP A 158 -4.66 4.72 24.21
N PHE A 159 -5.82 4.53 23.61
CA PHE A 159 -6.88 5.54 23.51
C PHE A 159 -7.98 5.38 24.57
N SER A 160 -7.77 4.59 25.62
CA SER A 160 -8.73 4.43 26.71
C SER A 160 -9.11 5.77 27.31
N ASN A 161 -10.41 6.00 27.51
CA ASN A 161 -10.98 7.26 27.99
C ASN A 161 -10.69 8.48 27.08
N THR A 162 -10.56 8.26 25.77
CA THR A 162 -10.49 9.30 24.76
C THR A 162 -11.60 9.13 23.72
N PRO A 163 -11.89 10.15 22.88
CA PRO A 163 -12.85 10.04 21.78
C PRO A 163 -12.51 8.97 20.72
N LEU A 164 -11.27 8.48 20.67
CA LEU A 164 -10.81 7.43 19.75
C LEU A 164 -10.91 6.02 20.36
N GLU A 165 -11.34 5.88 21.59
CA GLU A 165 -11.56 4.56 22.20
C GLU A 165 -12.48 3.69 21.32
N ASN A 166 -12.03 2.49 20.98
CA ASN A 166 -12.73 1.53 20.09
C ASN A 166 -12.98 2.01 18.64
N LYS A 167 -12.39 3.13 18.20
CA LYS A 167 -12.52 3.64 16.82
C LYS A 167 -11.32 3.32 15.92
N THR A 168 -10.24 2.83 16.49
CA THR A 168 -9.04 2.39 15.79
C THR A 168 -8.81 0.89 16.00
N ALA A 169 -7.93 0.28 15.22
CA ALA A 169 -7.55 -1.11 15.40
C ALA A 169 -6.02 -1.24 15.43
N PRO A 170 -5.45 -2.20 16.19
CA PRO A 170 -4.01 -2.41 16.20
C PRO A 170 -3.50 -2.95 14.87
N TYR A 171 -4.30 -3.72 14.16
CA TYR A 171 -3.98 -4.32 12.85
C TYR A 171 -5.25 -4.71 12.09
N LYS A 172 -5.08 -5.00 10.80
CA LYS A 172 -6.10 -5.64 9.95
C LYS A 172 -5.45 -6.66 9.03
N ILE A 173 -6.19 -7.73 8.72
CA ILE A 173 -5.78 -8.76 7.77
C ILE A 173 -6.60 -8.60 6.49
N PHE A 174 -5.91 -8.63 5.36
CA PHE A 174 -6.48 -8.58 4.02
C PHE A 174 -6.19 -9.88 3.29
N GLN A 175 -7.13 -10.29 2.43
CA GLN A 175 -6.94 -11.40 1.51
C GLN A 175 -6.96 -10.85 0.08
N LYS A 176 -5.88 -11.05 -0.67
CA LYS A 176 -5.79 -10.68 -2.09
C LYS A 176 -5.34 -11.92 -2.87
N GLY A 177 -6.26 -12.52 -3.62
CA GLY A 177 -6.03 -13.84 -4.21
C GLY A 177 -5.72 -14.88 -3.13
N LYS A 178 -4.59 -15.56 -3.28
CA LYS A 178 -4.09 -16.54 -2.29
C LYS A 178 -3.23 -15.92 -1.18
N ILE A 179 -2.88 -14.63 -1.30
CA ILE A 179 -1.95 -13.95 -0.40
C ILE A 179 -2.70 -13.38 0.80
N LYS A 180 -2.27 -13.74 2.00
CA LYS A 180 -2.79 -13.20 3.26
C LYS A 180 -1.85 -12.15 3.80
N ILE A 181 -2.33 -10.90 3.92
CA ILE A 181 -1.53 -9.74 4.27
C ILE A 181 -1.98 -9.21 5.63
N GLY A 182 -1.06 -9.13 6.58
CA GLY A 182 -1.26 -8.47 7.86
C GLY A 182 -0.73 -7.04 7.79
N ILE A 183 -1.51 -6.07 8.22
CA ILE A 183 -1.10 -4.66 8.27
C ILE A 183 -1.29 -4.16 9.69
N LEU A 184 -0.23 -3.57 10.26
CA LEU A 184 -0.25 -2.89 11.56
C LEU A 184 0.15 -1.42 11.39
N GLY A 185 -0.17 -0.58 12.36
CA GLY A 185 0.19 0.83 12.34
C GLY A 185 0.95 1.27 13.58
N LEU A 186 1.83 2.26 13.44
CA LEU A 186 2.59 2.89 14.51
C LEU A 186 2.55 4.41 14.36
N GLY A 187 2.28 5.10 15.47
CA GLY A 187 2.40 6.55 15.59
C GLY A 187 3.68 6.95 16.33
N ILE A 188 4.09 8.20 16.11
CA ILE A 188 5.24 8.81 16.78
C ILE A 188 4.86 9.28 18.20
N GLU A 189 5.84 9.42 19.09
CA GLU A 189 5.63 10.04 20.39
C GLU A 189 5.12 11.48 20.24
N LEU A 190 3.97 11.76 20.86
CA LEU A 190 3.29 13.06 20.71
C LEU A 190 3.85 14.12 21.66
N GLU A 191 4.43 13.70 22.80
CA GLU A 191 5.03 14.63 23.75
C GLU A 191 6.17 15.41 23.12
N GLY A 192 6.13 16.72 23.25
CA GLY A 192 7.08 17.62 22.62
C GLY A 192 6.84 17.94 21.13
N LEU A 193 5.93 17.23 20.45
CA LEU A 193 5.51 17.51 19.08
C LEU A 193 4.12 18.13 19.02
N VAL A 194 3.19 17.66 19.85
CA VAL A 194 1.79 18.06 19.84
C VAL A 194 1.44 18.58 21.24
N PRO A 195 0.73 19.72 21.37
CA PRO A 195 0.21 20.16 22.67
C PRO A 195 -0.70 19.10 23.31
N GLN A 196 -0.50 18.81 24.60
CA GLN A 196 -1.21 17.75 25.31
C GLN A 196 -2.75 17.85 25.22
N ASN A 197 -3.29 19.05 25.22
CA ASN A 197 -4.73 19.26 25.09
C ASN A 197 -5.30 18.81 23.73
N LEU A 198 -4.47 18.59 22.70
CA LEU A 198 -4.89 18.12 21.38
C LEU A 198 -4.93 16.60 21.29
N TYR A 199 -4.12 15.87 22.06
CA TYR A 199 -4.17 14.39 22.10
C TYR A 199 -4.79 13.84 23.40
N GLY A 200 -5.13 14.72 24.34
CA GLY A 200 -5.88 14.39 25.55
C GLY A 200 -5.18 13.35 26.42
N LYS A 201 -5.88 12.24 26.72
CA LYS A 201 -5.39 11.13 27.56
C LYS A 201 -4.72 10.01 26.77
N THR A 202 -4.39 10.22 25.52
CA THR A 202 -3.67 9.21 24.70
C THR A 202 -2.34 8.86 25.35
N ILE A 203 -2.07 7.56 25.55
CA ILE A 203 -0.83 7.07 26.15
C ILE A 203 0.01 6.45 25.04
N TYR A 204 1.23 6.98 24.85
CA TYR A 204 2.23 6.40 23.97
C TYR A 204 2.87 5.16 24.61
N GLN A 205 3.03 4.10 23.82
CA GLN A 205 3.67 2.87 24.22
C GLN A 205 4.91 2.64 23.33
N ASP A 206 5.87 1.86 23.85
CA ASP A 206 7.08 1.53 23.09
C ASP A 206 6.71 0.91 21.73
N PRO A 207 7.09 1.54 20.61
CA PRO A 207 6.68 1.10 19.28
C PRO A 207 7.35 -0.20 18.86
N ILE A 208 8.57 -0.51 19.34
CA ILE A 208 9.25 -1.76 19.01
C ILE A 208 8.55 -2.93 19.69
N LEU A 209 8.19 -2.79 20.97
CA LEU A 209 7.47 -3.83 21.70
C LEU A 209 6.07 -4.03 21.11
N ALA A 210 5.34 -2.95 20.82
CA ALA A 210 4.01 -3.00 20.21
C ALA A 210 4.05 -3.65 18.82
N ALA A 211 5.01 -3.27 17.99
CA ALA A 211 5.19 -3.81 16.65
C ALA A 211 5.51 -5.32 16.68
N ASN A 212 6.47 -5.75 17.49
CA ASN A 212 6.83 -7.17 17.62
C ASN A 212 5.65 -8.01 18.11
N LYS A 213 4.94 -7.55 19.15
CA LYS A 213 3.74 -8.24 19.67
C LYS A 213 2.68 -8.40 18.59
N THR A 214 2.40 -7.34 17.84
CA THR A 214 1.36 -7.34 16.81
C THR A 214 1.78 -8.15 15.59
N ALA A 215 3.03 -8.03 15.14
CA ALA A 215 3.57 -8.82 14.04
C ALA A 215 3.59 -10.34 14.37
N ASP A 216 3.87 -10.72 15.61
CA ASP A 216 3.78 -12.11 16.07
C ASP A 216 2.36 -12.67 16.00
N ILE A 217 1.36 -11.86 16.37
CA ILE A 217 -0.06 -12.24 16.22
C ILE A 217 -0.38 -12.48 14.74
N LEU A 218 0.02 -11.57 13.86
CA LEU A 218 -0.21 -11.70 12.43
C LEU A 218 0.49 -12.92 11.82
N LYS A 219 1.74 -13.19 12.25
CA LYS A 219 2.49 -14.37 11.81
C LYS A 219 1.82 -15.68 12.24
N LYS A 220 1.35 -15.75 13.49
CA LYS A 220 0.60 -16.92 14.02
C LYS A 220 -0.73 -17.11 13.31
N GLN A 221 -1.35 -16.05 12.81
CA GLN A 221 -2.55 -16.12 11.99
C GLN A 221 -2.27 -16.50 10.53
N GLY A 222 -1.02 -16.77 10.16
CA GLY A 222 -0.63 -17.28 8.84
C GLY A 222 -0.54 -16.19 7.77
N CYS A 223 -0.19 -14.95 8.12
CA CYS A 223 0.06 -13.92 7.12
C CYS A 223 1.35 -14.22 6.34
N ASP A 224 1.26 -14.14 5.02
CA ASP A 224 2.37 -14.32 4.07
C ASP A 224 3.25 -13.07 3.97
N LEU A 225 2.65 -11.90 4.20
CA LEU A 225 3.30 -10.59 4.18
C LEU A 225 2.80 -9.79 5.38
N ILE A 226 3.74 -9.17 6.12
CA ILE A 226 3.42 -8.28 7.24
C ILE A 226 3.96 -6.90 6.95
N ILE A 227 3.06 -5.93 6.88
CA ILE A 227 3.33 -4.52 6.55
C ILE A 227 3.12 -3.67 7.80
N CYS A 228 4.06 -2.78 8.09
CA CYS A 228 3.93 -1.74 9.09
C CYS A 228 3.72 -0.38 8.40
N LEU A 229 2.60 0.28 8.70
CA LEU A 229 2.42 1.70 8.42
C LEU A 229 3.04 2.46 9.57
N SER A 230 4.11 3.17 9.34
CA SER A 230 4.90 3.82 10.39
C SER A 230 4.93 5.33 10.22
N HIS A 231 4.62 6.04 11.31
CA HIS A 231 4.85 7.50 11.34
C HIS A 231 5.99 7.88 12.29
N LEU A 232 6.98 6.99 12.46
CA LEU A 232 8.12 7.22 13.37
C LEU A 232 9.20 8.12 12.76
N GLY A 233 9.25 8.21 11.42
CA GLY A 233 10.30 8.88 10.68
C GLY A 233 11.44 7.95 10.26
N ASP A 234 12.17 8.34 9.22
CA ASP A 234 13.18 7.51 8.56
C ASP A 234 14.37 7.18 9.48
N LYS A 235 15.05 8.23 9.96
CA LYS A 235 16.28 8.13 10.76
C LYS A 235 16.58 9.42 11.51
N TYR A 236 17.14 9.26 12.72
CA TYR A 236 17.61 10.36 13.57
C TYR A 236 19.05 10.13 14.04
N ASP A 237 19.79 11.22 14.27
CA ASP A 237 21.18 11.15 14.72
C ASP A 237 21.31 11.03 16.25
N ASP A 238 20.23 11.33 16.98
CA ASP A 238 20.16 11.30 18.46
C ASP A 238 19.74 9.94 19.03
N GLY A 239 19.55 8.92 18.17
CA GLY A 239 19.12 7.58 18.58
C GLY A 239 17.62 7.43 18.86
N LYS A 240 16.80 8.44 18.56
CA LYS A 240 15.34 8.34 18.62
C LYS A 240 14.85 7.16 17.76
N ILE A 241 13.82 6.43 18.24
CA ILE A 241 13.25 5.31 17.51
C ILE A 241 12.72 5.80 16.15
N SER A 242 13.12 5.10 15.10
CA SER A 242 12.87 5.43 13.70
C SER A 242 12.58 4.17 12.90
N ASP A 243 12.19 4.32 11.63
CA ASP A 243 11.95 3.20 10.72
C ASP A 243 13.21 2.33 10.52
N GLU A 244 14.41 2.96 10.51
CA GLU A 244 15.67 2.23 10.47
C GLU A 244 15.87 1.35 11.70
N ILE A 245 15.63 1.88 12.90
CA ILE A 245 15.75 1.13 14.16
C ILE A 245 14.66 0.06 14.23
N LEU A 246 13.42 0.42 13.89
CA LEU A 246 12.30 -0.51 13.85
C LEU A 246 12.59 -1.72 12.95
N ALA A 247 13.12 -1.48 11.74
CA ALA A 247 13.47 -2.55 10.79
C ALA A 247 14.50 -3.52 11.36
N LYS A 248 15.48 -3.01 12.11
CA LYS A 248 16.54 -3.81 12.72
C LYS A 248 16.11 -4.56 13.99
N GLU A 249 15.20 -3.96 14.76
CA GLU A 249 14.79 -4.44 16.09
C GLU A 249 13.54 -5.33 16.07
N THR A 250 12.87 -5.46 14.92
CA THR A 250 11.71 -6.33 14.75
C THR A 250 12.08 -7.68 14.14
N GLU A 251 11.13 -8.64 14.15
CA GLU A 251 11.40 -10.02 13.74
C GLU A 251 10.57 -10.50 12.55
N ASN A 252 9.31 -10.07 12.45
CA ASN A 252 8.33 -10.63 11.50
C ASN A 252 7.74 -9.58 10.57
N ILE A 253 8.28 -8.37 10.52
CA ILE A 253 7.86 -7.32 9.57
C ILE A 253 8.66 -7.48 8.28
N ASP A 254 7.98 -7.48 7.13
CA ASP A 254 8.59 -7.59 5.81
C ASP A 254 8.78 -6.22 5.13
N LEU A 255 7.85 -5.28 5.41
CA LEU A 255 7.80 -3.97 4.77
C LEU A 255 7.36 -2.90 5.77
N ILE A 256 8.09 -1.79 5.81
CA ILE A 256 7.72 -0.59 6.54
C ILE A 256 7.43 0.51 5.51
N LEU A 257 6.23 1.07 5.56
CA LEU A 257 5.85 2.26 4.82
C LEU A 257 5.87 3.44 5.79
N GLY A 258 6.87 4.30 5.64
CA GLY A 258 7.18 5.36 6.59
C GLY A 258 6.61 6.72 6.22
N GLY A 259 6.59 7.64 7.20
CA GLY A 259 6.20 9.05 7.08
C GLY A 259 7.06 9.98 7.94
N HIS A 260 6.50 11.14 8.35
CA HIS A 260 7.03 12.14 9.26
C HIS A 260 8.25 12.95 8.78
N THR A 261 9.28 12.30 8.27
CA THR A 261 10.52 12.98 7.85
C THR A 261 10.50 13.48 6.41
N HIS A 262 9.40 13.30 5.69
CA HIS A 262 9.19 13.76 4.31
C HIS A 262 10.28 13.33 3.32
N ARG A 263 10.90 12.15 3.52
CA ARG A 263 11.98 11.68 2.66
C ARG A 263 11.44 11.16 1.33
N PHE A 264 12.06 11.57 0.24
CA PHE A 264 11.82 11.03 -1.09
C PHE A 264 12.81 9.89 -1.36
N PHE A 265 12.34 8.65 -1.28
CA PHE A 265 13.16 7.50 -1.68
C PHE A 265 12.90 7.18 -3.15
N GLU A 266 13.98 7.06 -3.92
CA GLU A 266 13.89 6.58 -5.31
C GLU A 266 13.58 5.08 -5.34
N ILE A 267 14.21 4.34 -4.43
CA ILE A 267 14.02 2.91 -4.18
C ILE A 267 13.93 2.66 -2.67
N PRO A 268 13.19 1.64 -2.21
CA PRO A 268 13.15 1.25 -0.81
C PRO A 268 14.55 0.93 -0.27
N ARG A 269 14.81 1.34 0.96
CA ARG A 269 16.00 0.92 1.69
C ARG A 269 15.82 -0.50 2.20
N LYS A 270 16.93 -1.22 2.32
CA LYS A 270 17.00 -2.60 2.79
C LYS A 270 17.73 -2.67 4.12
N TYR A 271 17.10 -3.31 5.09
CA TYR A 271 17.68 -3.59 6.39
C TYR A 271 17.59 -5.07 6.70
N THR A 272 18.38 -5.53 7.66
CA THR A 272 18.34 -6.90 8.16
C THR A 272 17.78 -6.88 9.59
N ASN A 273 16.74 -7.65 9.83
CA ASN A 273 16.08 -7.73 11.13
C ASN A 273 16.79 -8.72 12.10
N LYS A 274 16.25 -8.88 13.32
CA LYS A 274 16.81 -9.80 14.34
C LYS A 274 16.82 -11.28 13.89
N LYS A 275 15.95 -11.67 12.98
CA LYS A 275 15.89 -13.04 12.39
C LYS A 275 16.72 -13.20 11.13
N GLN A 276 17.56 -12.21 10.80
CA GLN A 276 18.38 -12.17 9.57
C GLN A 276 17.55 -12.17 8.28
N ASN A 277 16.32 -11.69 8.32
CA ASN A 277 15.47 -11.50 7.15
C ASN A 277 15.60 -10.06 6.65
N GLU A 278 15.46 -9.89 5.33
CA GLU A 278 15.40 -8.56 4.70
C GLU A 278 14.08 -7.86 5.08
N VAL A 279 14.16 -6.58 5.48
CA VAL A 279 13.04 -5.68 5.69
C VAL A 279 13.20 -4.50 4.72
N LEU A 280 12.16 -4.22 3.95
CA LEU A 280 12.10 -3.04 3.09
C LEU A 280 11.53 -1.86 3.85
N VAL A 281 12.12 -0.68 3.69
CA VAL A 281 11.60 0.59 4.23
C VAL A 281 11.44 1.57 3.07
N ASN A 282 10.24 2.12 2.89
CA ASN A 282 9.96 3.10 1.86
C ASN A 282 9.22 4.32 2.39
N GLN A 283 9.51 5.50 1.82
CA GLN A 283 8.85 6.77 2.09
C GLN A 283 8.79 7.57 0.78
N VAL A 284 7.69 8.30 0.52
CA VAL A 284 7.45 8.96 -0.78
C VAL A 284 7.29 10.48 -0.68
N GLY A 285 8.04 11.05 0.24
CA GLY A 285 8.10 12.50 0.43
C GLY A 285 6.89 13.05 1.17
N TRP A 286 6.21 14.04 0.61
CA TRP A 286 5.10 14.75 1.22
C TRP A 286 4.15 15.36 0.19
N ALA A 287 3.04 15.93 0.65
CA ALA A 287 2.05 16.66 -0.15
C ALA A 287 1.48 15.86 -1.34
N GLY A 288 1.58 14.54 -1.31
CA GLY A 288 1.10 13.69 -2.41
C GLY A 288 1.81 13.95 -3.74
N ILE A 289 3.05 14.45 -3.72
CA ILE A 289 3.88 14.69 -4.92
C ILE A 289 4.22 13.36 -5.61
N GLN A 290 4.40 12.30 -4.83
CA GLN A 290 4.68 10.96 -5.32
C GLN A 290 3.67 9.94 -4.81
N LEU A 291 3.46 8.89 -5.60
CA LEU A 291 2.80 7.64 -5.20
C LEU A 291 3.84 6.54 -5.20
N GLY A 292 4.02 5.87 -4.07
CA GLY A 292 4.86 4.68 -3.98
C GLY A 292 4.15 3.47 -4.57
N ARG A 293 4.87 2.66 -5.34
CA ARG A 293 4.40 1.37 -5.86
C ARG A 293 5.43 0.29 -5.55
N ILE A 294 4.98 -0.77 -4.90
CA ILE A 294 5.79 -1.96 -4.60
C ILE A 294 5.01 -3.18 -5.08
N ASP A 295 5.58 -3.89 -6.04
CA ASP A 295 4.98 -5.07 -6.64
C ASP A 295 5.65 -6.33 -6.08
N TYR A 296 4.89 -7.19 -5.40
CA TYR A 296 5.31 -8.49 -4.92
C TYR A 296 4.86 -9.60 -5.87
N ASP A 297 5.75 -10.57 -6.13
CA ASP A 297 5.44 -11.80 -6.84
C ASP A 297 5.78 -13.00 -5.96
N PHE A 298 4.75 -13.75 -5.57
CA PHE A 298 4.83 -14.93 -4.70
C PHE A 298 4.83 -16.25 -5.50
N SER A 299 4.93 -16.20 -6.83
CA SER A 299 4.88 -17.41 -7.68
C SER A 299 6.02 -18.41 -7.40
N LEU A 300 7.09 -17.96 -6.75
CA LEU A 300 8.24 -18.76 -6.36
C LEU A 300 8.40 -18.84 -4.84
N TYR A 301 7.36 -19.28 -4.12
CA TYR A 301 7.40 -19.40 -2.65
C TYR A 301 8.65 -20.09 -2.10
N SER A 302 9.19 -21.09 -2.83
CA SER A 302 10.42 -21.82 -2.46
C SER A 302 11.72 -21.03 -2.67
N ALA A 303 11.71 -19.98 -3.50
CA ALA A 303 12.86 -19.15 -3.83
C ALA A 303 12.78 -17.73 -3.26
N GLY A 304 11.74 -17.44 -2.45
CA GLY A 304 11.48 -16.11 -1.88
C GLY A 304 10.59 -15.23 -2.76
N LYS A 305 10.15 -14.12 -2.17
CA LYS A 305 9.31 -13.10 -2.83
C LYS A 305 10.18 -12.28 -3.79
N ARG A 306 9.76 -12.11 -5.04
CA ARG A 306 10.37 -11.11 -5.93
C ARG A 306 9.69 -9.77 -5.68
N VAL A 307 10.48 -8.71 -5.56
CA VAL A 307 9.98 -7.36 -5.30
C VAL A 307 10.51 -6.41 -6.36
N ALA A 308 9.61 -5.66 -6.97
CA ALA A 308 9.93 -4.50 -7.80
C ALA A 308 9.31 -3.26 -7.16
N SER A 309 9.96 -2.12 -7.28
CA SER A 309 9.47 -0.87 -6.68
C SER A 309 9.75 0.34 -7.55
N LYS A 310 8.89 1.34 -7.46
CA LYS A 310 9.08 2.66 -8.06
C LYS A 310 8.31 3.72 -7.31
N SER A 311 8.85 4.94 -7.25
CA SER A 311 8.12 6.14 -6.84
C SER A 311 7.64 6.87 -8.09
N ILE A 312 6.32 7.09 -8.20
CA ILE A 312 5.68 7.66 -9.39
C ILE A 312 5.35 9.12 -9.09
N LEU A 313 5.94 10.02 -9.85
CA LEU A 313 5.66 11.45 -9.72
C LEU A 313 4.24 11.76 -10.21
N ILE A 314 3.46 12.44 -9.39
CA ILE A 314 2.11 12.88 -9.71
C ILE A 314 2.19 14.28 -10.32
N ARG A 315 1.75 14.43 -11.56
CA ARG A 315 1.69 15.70 -12.27
C ARG A 315 0.34 15.88 -12.93
N ASN A 316 -0.19 17.08 -12.85
CA ASN A 316 -1.32 17.49 -13.67
C ASN A 316 -0.80 17.82 -15.07
N LYS A 317 -1.47 17.28 -16.09
CA LYS A 317 -1.19 17.55 -17.51
C LYS A 317 -1.80 18.88 -17.93
#